data_d5cfeac430447c38e6bc5dd95893fbaf
#
_entry.id   d5cfeac430447c38e6bc5dd95893fbaf
#
_cell.length_a   1.000
_cell.length_b   1.000
_cell.length_c   1.000
_cell.angle_alpha   90.00
_cell.angle_beta   90.00
_cell.angle_gamma   90.00
#
_symmetry.space_group_name_H-M   'P 1'
#
loop_
_entity.id
_entity.type
_entity.pdbx_description
1 polymer ?
#
loop_
_entity_poly.entity_id
_entity_poly.type
_entity_poly.pdbx_seq_one_letter_code
_entity_poly.pdbx_strand_id
1 'polypeptide(L)'
;MSHGKKIYTPKKDEEYIAPFGPVMGYKKMTPAFVRKMNEAMSPDLADWSDKLVGKVKQELKFNEEIEKLWNEEFGHFIGRLHNYVEYRHSFGTKALDSSKFDYGVQIASGWFVRQFENEYNPLHIHTGSRMSCVGYLKLPKGIDKEWEEDYKDHHPANGHIQFAHGTPSGYSQTNFMVKPRVGDFYVFPAELFHCVYPFKTKGERRSFSVNFSFVEVPKEKTVDK
;
A
#
# COMPACT_ATOMS: atom_id res chain seq x y z
N MET A 1 30.12 -1.69 -18.03
CA MET A 1 29.21 -0.55 -17.80
C MET A 1 28.01 -1.06 -16.99
N SER A 2 28.03 -0.84 -15.65
CA SER A 2 27.00 -1.41 -14.76
C SER A 2 26.31 -0.32 -13.90
N HIS A 3 26.01 0.82 -14.52
CA HIS A 3 25.46 1.96 -13.77
C HIS A 3 23.94 1.93 -13.55
N GLY A 4 23.19 1.04 -14.23
CA GLY A 4 21.75 0.98 -14.12
C GLY A 4 21.18 0.13 -12.96
N LYS A 5 21.92 -0.85 -12.47
CA LYS A 5 21.38 -1.82 -11.48
C LYS A 5 21.20 -1.28 -10.06
N LYS A 6 21.98 -0.29 -9.64
CA LYS A 6 21.92 0.21 -8.24
C LYS A 6 20.75 1.14 -7.95
N ILE A 7 20.21 1.82 -8.95
CA ILE A 7 19.13 2.81 -8.74
C ILE A 7 17.77 2.14 -8.51
N TYR A 8 17.58 0.94 -9.05
CA TYR A 8 16.30 0.22 -9.03
C TYR A 8 16.25 -0.99 -8.09
N THR A 9 17.33 -1.23 -7.35
CA THR A 9 17.37 -2.34 -6.40
C THR A 9 16.69 -1.90 -5.09
N PRO A 10 15.67 -2.63 -4.60
CA PRO A 10 15.08 -2.35 -3.32
C PRO A 10 16.11 -2.52 -2.19
N LYS A 11 15.94 -1.81 -1.09
CA LYS A 11 16.74 -2.00 0.12
C LYS A 11 16.38 -3.34 0.78
N LYS A 12 17.13 -3.74 1.79
CA LYS A 12 16.97 -5.03 2.48
C LYS A 12 15.56 -5.26 3.04
N ASP A 13 14.86 -4.19 3.44
CA ASP A 13 13.51 -4.17 4.00
C ASP A 13 12.41 -3.83 2.99
N GLU A 14 12.76 -3.77 1.69
CA GLU A 14 11.87 -3.39 0.60
C GLU A 14 11.82 -4.47 -0.47
N GLU A 15 10.68 -4.64 -1.11
CA GLU A 15 10.48 -5.55 -2.23
C GLU A 15 9.56 -4.91 -3.27
N TYR A 16 9.85 -5.12 -4.56
CA TYR A 16 9.01 -4.74 -5.68
C TYR A 16 8.37 -5.99 -6.25
N ILE A 17 7.06 -6.09 -6.09
CA ILE A 17 6.30 -7.29 -6.38
C ILE A 17 5.52 -7.08 -7.67
N ALA A 18 5.71 -7.97 -8.66
CA ALA A 18 4.98 -7.96 -9.92
C ALA A 18 4.44 -9.37 -10.23
N PRO A 19 3.43 -9.85 -9.48
CA PRO A 19 2.97 -11.23 -9.60
C PRO A 19 2.27 -11.51 -10.93
N PHE A 20 1.75 -10.48 -11.63
CA PHE A 20 1.00 -10.65 -12.87
C PHE A 20 1.06 -9.45 -13.84
N GLY A 21 1.95 -8.57 -13.77
CA GLY A 21 2.06 -7.42 -14.71
C GLY A 21 2.14 -6.07 -14.00
N PRO A 22 1.11 -5.61 -13.26
CA PRO A 22 1.25 -4.46 -12.38
C PRO A 22 2.37 -4.66 -11.37
N VAL A 23 3.20 -3.63 -11.19
CA VAL A 23 4.24 -3.67 -10.16
C VAL A 23 3.64 -3.25 -8.83
N MET A 24 3.92 -4.02 -7.80
CA MET A 24 3.59 -3.69 -6.41
C MET A 24 4.88 -3.49 -5.61
N GLY A 25 4.84 -2.57 -4.65
CA GLY A 25 5.93 -2.39 -3.69
C GLY A 25 5.56 -2.94 -2.33
N TYR A 26 6.51 -3.58 -1.67
CA TYR A 26 6.41 -4.00 -0.27
C TYR A 26 7.51 -3.35 0.56
N LYS A 27 7.15 -2.89 1.75
CA LYS A 27 8.11 -2.41 2.75
C LYS A 27 7.65 -2.83 4.14
N LYS A 28 8.57 -3.24 4.99
CA LYS A 28 8.31 -3.42 6.43
C LYS A 28 8.39 -2.06 7.12
N MET A 29 7.31 -1.65 7.78
CA MET A 29 7.28 -0.46 8.62
C MET A 29 8.09 -0.65 9.89
N THR A 30 8.73 0.43 10.36
CA THR A 30 9.42 0.40 11.64
C THR A 30 8.42 0.27 12.80
N PRO A 31 8.77 -0.42 13.90
CA PRO A 31 7.90 -0.46 15.08
C PRO A 31 7.60 0.94 15.65
N ALA A 32 8.54 1.88 15.50
CA ALA A 32 8.35 3.27 15.91
C ALA A 32 7.26 3.97 15.10
N PHE A 33 7.27 3.78 13.77
CA PHE A 33 6.23 4.33 12.90
C PHE A 33 4.86 3.72 13.20
N VAL A 34 4.78 2.39 13.36
CA VAL A 34 3.52 1.71 13.73
C VAL A 34 2.94 2.27 15.03
N ARG A 35 3.78 2.53 16.05
CA ARG A 35 3.33 3.18 17.29
C ARG A 35 2.79 4.58 17.04
N LYS A 36 3.57 5.44 16.37
CA LYS A 36 3.14 6.82 16.05
C LYS A 36 1.81 6.87 15.31
N MET A 37 1.62 6.01 14.30
CA MET A 37 0.35 5.92 13.57
C MET A 37 -0.80 5.45 14.44
N ASN A 38 -0.57 4.49 15.36
CA ASN A 38 -1.59 4.08 16.31
C ASN A 38 -1.96 5.18 17.31
N GLU A 39 -1.00 5.98 17.75
CA GLU A 39 -1.18 7.13 18.65
C GLU A 39 -1.90 8.29 17.93
N ALA A 40 -1.59 8.52 16.66
CA ALA A 40 -2.21 9.56 15.85
C ALA A 40 -3.67 9.26 15.48
N MET A 41 -4.11 8.00 15.55
CA MET A 41 -5.50 7.64 15.32
C MET A 41 -6.36 8.06 16.50
N SER A 42 -7.09 9.15 16.32
CA SER A 42 -8.04 9.71 17.31
C SER A 42 -9.49 9.60 16.83
N PRO A 43 -10.46 9.39 17.74
CA PRO A 43 -11.87 9.50 17.42
C PRO A 43 -12.31 10.87 16.90
N ASP A 44 -11.51 11.91 17.17
CA ASP A 44 -11.78 13.30 16.76
C ASP A 44 -11.43 13.57 15.28
N LEU A 45 -10.77 12.61 14.61
CA LEU A 45 -10.55 12.70 13.16
C LEU A 45 -11.89 12.64 12.42
N ALA A 46 -11.98 13.38 11.31
CA ALA A 46 -13.19 13.40 10.49
C ALA A 46 -13.55 12.00 9.99
N ASP A 47 -14.80 11.60 10.16
CA ASP A 47 -15.35 10.38 9.59
C ASP A 47 -15.40 10.51 8.05
N TRP A 48 -14.89 9.51 7.35
CA TRP A 48 -14.77 9.45 5.90
C TRP A 48 -15.55 8.29 5.29
N SER A 49 -16.26 7.51 6.14
CA SER A 49 -16.92 6.25 5.77
C SER A 49 -17.97 6.41 4.66
N ASP A 50 -18.62 7.56 4.57
CA ASP A 50 -19.62 7.85 3.52
C ASP A 50 -19.02 8.09 2.12
N LYS A 51 -17.71 8.27 2.02
CA LYS A 51 -16.96 8.48 0.77
C LYS A 51 -16.29 7.21 0.25
N LEU A 52 -16.33 6.13 1.03
CA LEU A 52 -15.58 4.90 0.78
C LEU A 52 -16.51 3.71 0.59
N VAL A 53 -16.01 2.65 -0.04
CA VAL A 53 -16.80 1.45 -0.35
C VAL A 53 -16.84 0.43 0.79
N GLY A 54 -16.04 0.64 1.82
CA GLY A 54 -15.92 -0.28 2.95
C GLY A 54 -17.27 -0.56 3.62
N LYS A 55 -17.52 -1.81 3.97
CA LYS A 55 -18.58 -2.22 4.87
C LYS A 55 -17.98 -2.46 6.24
N VAL A 56 -17.41 -1.40 6.78
CA VAL A 56 -16.62 -1.36 8.01
C VAL A 56 -17.17 -0.32 8.97
N LYS A 57 -16.88 -0.47 10.23
CA LYS A 57 -17.43 0.37 11.29
C LYS A 57 -17.02 1.83 11.16
N GLN A 58 -15.78 2.08 10.80
CA GLN A 58 -15.26 3.44 10.80
C GLN A 58 -14.03 3.60 9.90
N GLU A 59 -14.05 4.67 9.11
CA GLU A 59 -12.92 5.12 8.29
C GLU A 59 -12.67 6.60 8.61
N LEU A 60 -11.46 6.91 9.14
CA LEU A 60 -11.13 8.23 9.69
C LEU A 60 -10.10 8.91 8.81
N LYS A 61 -10.43 10.09 8.29
CA LYS A 61 -9.57 10.88 7.40
C LYS A 61 -8.28 11.33 8.11
N PHE A 62 -7.16 11.26 7.41
CA PHE A 62 -5.91 11.86 7.87
C PHE A 62 -6.01 13.39 7.93
N ASN A 63 -5.35 13.96 8.92
CA ASN A 63 -5.02 15.38 8.96
C ASN A 63 -3.60 15.60 8.38
N GLU A 64 -3.20 16.85 8.23
CA GLU A 64 -1.91 17.23 7.65
C GLU A 64 -0.70 16.65 8.41
N GLU A 65 -0.78 16.51 9.73
CA GLU A 65 0.29 15.95 10.54
C GLU A 65 0.49 14.46 10.24
N ILE A 66 -0.60 13.71 10.08
CA ILE A 66 -0.55 12.29 9.74
C ILE A 66 -0.05 12.10 8.31
N GLU A 67 -0.49 12.93 7.37
CA GLU A 67 0.00 12.91 5.98
C GLU A 67 1.51 13.20 5.92
N LYS A 68 2.00 14.16 6.68
CA LYS A 68 3.42 14.46 6.79
C LYS A 68 4.19 13.27 7.38
N LEU A 69 3.71 12.67 8.48
CA LEU A 69 4.32 11.50 9.09
C LEU A 69 4.41 10.32 8.10
N TRP A 70 3.35 10.10 7.32
CA TRP A 70 3.31 9.08 6.29
C TRP A 70 4.33 9.35 5.17
N ASN A 71 4.41 10.59 4.70
CA ASN A 71 5.33 10.97 3.63
C ASN A 71 6.81 10.87 4.05
N GLU A 72 7.12 11.22 5.30
CA GLU A 72 8.47 11.05 5.87
C GLU A 72 8.91 9.57 5.89
N GLU A 73 8.00 8.63 6.22
CA GLU A 73 8.32 7.20 6.26
C GLU A 73 8.44 6.58 4.86
N PHE A 74 7.57 6.97 3.92
CA PHE A 74 7.40 6.25 2.66
C PHE A 74 7.87 7.02 1.42
N GLY A 75 8.02 8.34 1.47
CA GLY A 75 8.30 9.14 0.27
C GLY A 75 9.51 8.64 -0.52
N HIS A 76 10.62 8.35 0.12
CA HIS A 76 11.82 7.82 -0.56
C HIS A 76 11.62 6.40 -1.12
N PHE A 77 10.90 5.53 -0.43
CA PHE A 77 10.58 4.20 -0.94
C PHE A 77 9.70 4.28 -2.18
N ILE A 78 8.68 5.11 -2.13
CA ILE A 78 7.74 5.32 -3.24
C ILE A 78 8.44 5.95 -4.44
N GLY A 79 9.34 6.91 -4.22
CA GLY A 79 10.16 7.49 -5.30
C GLY A 79 11.02 6.44 -6.02
N ARG A 80 11.65 5.52 -5.27
CA ARG A 80 12.41 4.41 -5.87
C ARG A 80 11.52 3.43 -6.63
N LEU A 81 10.34 3.12 -6.09
CA LEU A 81 9.35 2.27 -6.77
C LEU A 81 8.91 2.91 -8.09
N HIS A 82 8.61 4.21 -8.10
CA HIS A 82 8.25 4.93 -9.31
C HIS A 82 9.34 4.84 -10.37
N ASN A 83 10.60 5.10 -10.00
CA ASN A 83 11.74 4.97 -10.91
C ASN A 83 11.88 3.55 -11.47
N TYR A 84 11.63 2.53 -10.65
CA TYR A 84 11.66 1.14 -11.11
C TYR A 84 10.55 0.84 -12.12
N VAL A 85 9.34 1.35 -11.89
CA VAL A 85 8.20 1.19 -12.81
C VAL A 85 8.46 1.87 -14.15
N GLU A 86 8.94 3.11 -14.12
CA GLU A 86 9.32 3.85 -15.34
C GLU A 86 10.40 3.12 -16.15
N TYR A 87 11.42 2.57 -15.47
CA TYR A 87 12.45 1.76 -16.11
C TYR A 87 11.86 0.51 -16.79
N ARG A 88 10.95 -0.20 -16.12
CA ARG A 88 10.28 -1.38 -16.71
C ARG A 88 9.45 -1.02 -17.92
N HIS A 89 8.65 0.05 -17.84
CA HIS A 89 7.79 0.47 -18.95
C HIS A 89 8.58 0.99 -20.15
N SER A 90 9.78 1.49 -19.94
CA SER A 90 10.68 1.91 -21.01
C SER A 90 11.50 0.77 -21.60
N PHE A 91 11.24 -0.49 -21.24
CA PHE A 91 12.03 -1.65 -21.63
C PHE A 91 13.54 -1.51 -21.35
N GLY A 92 13.89 -0.76 -20.32
CA GLY A 92 15.27 -0.47 -19.97
C GLY A 92 15.99 0.52 -20.90
N THR A 93 15.28 1.14 -21.87
CA THR A 93 15.87 2.05 -22.85
C THR A 93 15.91 3.50 -22.36
N LYS A 94 15.04 3.90 -21.47
CA LYS A 94 15.09 5.19 -20.77
C LYS A 94 15.82 5.00 -19.44
N ALA A 95 17.08 5.40 -19.39
CA ALA A 95 17.58 5.87 -18.12
C ALA A 95 16.75 7.13 -17.79
N LEU A 96 15.98 7.09 -16.71
CA LEU A 96 15.38 8.30 -16.16
C LEU A 96 16.52 9.30 -16.03
N ASP A 97 16.34 10.45 -16.64
CA ASP A 97 17.29 11.55 -16.46
C ASP A 97 17.06 12.13 -15.06
N SER A 98 17.50 11.34 -14.06
CA SER A 98 17.46 11.73 -12.65
C SER A 98 18.31 12.97 -12.35
N SER A 99 18.98 13.51 -13.39
CA SER A 99 19.78 14.73 -13.27
C SER A 99 18.94 16.00 -13.21
N LYS A 100 17.72 16.00 -13.78
CA LYS A 100 16.89 17.20 -13.92
C LYS A 100 15.72 17.30 -12.95
N PHE A 101 15.16 16.16 -12.57
CA PHE A 101 13.96 16.12 -11.75
C PHE A 101 14.08 15.10 -10.61
N ASP A 102 13.52 15.46 -9.47
CA ASP A 102 13.12 14.53 -8.43
C ASP A 102 11.60 14.32 -8.49
N TYR A 103 11.12 13.24 -7.93
CA TYR A 103 9.68 13.00 -7.85
C TYR A 103 9.21 13.21 -6.42
N GLY A 104 8.27 14.11 -6.25
CA GLY A 104 7.49 14.27 -5.03
C GLY A 104 6.27 13.37 -5.04
N VAL A 105 5.75 13.09 -3.87
CA VAL A 105 4.48 12.39 -3.68
C VAL A 105 3.41 13.42 -3.32
N GLN A 106 2.35 13.46 -4.12
CA GLN A 106 1.16 14.26 -3.85
C GLN A 106 0.06 13.36 -3.32
N ILE A 107 -0.25 13.50 -2.05
CA ILE A 107 -1.36 12.78 -1.39
C ILE A 107 -2.68 13.39 -1.86
N ALA A 108 -3.56 12.56 -2.40
CA ALA A 108 -4.93 12.93 -2.76
C ALA A 108 -5.89 12.71 -1.57
N SER A 109 -5.71 11.61 -0.84
CA SER A 109 -6.47 11.30 0.38
C SER A 109 -5.75 10.21 1.19
N GLY A 110 -5.89 10.27 2.51
CA GLY A 110 -5.41 9.24 3.42
C GLY A 110 -6.42 9.01 4.55
N TRP A 111 -6.55 7.76 4.98
CA TRP A 111 -7.48 7.42 6.06
C TRP A 111 -7.08 6.16 6.80
N PHE A 112 -7.48 6.06 8.07
CA PHE A 112 -7.48 4.84 8.85
C PHE A 112 -8.73 4.02 8.57
N VAL A 113 -8.59 2.70 8.57
CA VAL A 113 -9.70 1.74 8.47
C VAL A 113 -9.75 0.95 9.77
N ARG A 114 -10.89 1.01 10.46
CA ARG A 114 -11.20 0.24 11.66
C ARG A 114 -12.21 -0.83 11.29
N GLN A 115 -11.72 -2.02 11.06
CA GLN A 115 -12.53 -3.18 10.68
C GLN A 115 -12.68 -4.15 11.87
N PHE A 116 -13.89 -4.63 12.08
CA PHE A 116 -14.25 -5.60 13.09
C PHE A 116 -14.75 -6.90 12.45
N GLU A 117 -15.14 -7.86 13.28
CA GLU A 117 -15.63 -9.16 12.79
C GLU A 117 -16.80 -9.00 11.80
N ASN A 118 -16.80 -9.82 10.75
CA ASN A 118 -17.76 -9.85 9.64
C ASN A 118 -17.79 -8.61 8.75
N GLU A 119 -16.99 -7.61 9.02
CA GLU A 119 -16.84 -6.43 8.16
C GLU A 119 -15.86 -6.71 7.01
N TYR A 120 -16.03 -6.03 5.88
CA TYR A 120 -15.24 -6.28 4.67
C TYR A 120 -15.18 -5.06 3.75
N ASN A 121 -14.23 -5.07 2.81
CA ASN A 121 -14.24 -4.15 1.68
C ASN A 121 -14.54 -4.94 0.41
N PRO A 122 -15.62 -4.61 -0.33
CA PRO A 122 -15.96 -5.28 -1.58
C PRO A 122 -14.89 -5.07 -2.64
N LEU A 123 -14.97 -5.83 -3.74
CA LEU A 123 -14.07 -5.66 -4.88
C LEU A 123 -14.22 -4.25 -5.45
N HIS A 124 -13.12 -3.50 -5.53
CA HIS A 124 -13.09 -2.11 -5.98
C HIS A 124 -11.73 -1.71 -6.54
N ILE A 125 -11.67 -0.50 -7.04
CA ILE A 125 -10.48 0.24 -7.43
C ILE A 125 -10.51 1.63 -6.79
N HIS A 126 -9.38 2.33 -6.80
CA HIS A 126 -9.35 3.76 -6.45
C HIS A 126 -9.29 4.61 -7.73
N THR A 127 -9.97 5.74 -7.71
CA THR A 127 -10.02 6.70 -8.81
C THR A 127 -9.40 8.04 -8.39
N GLY A 128 -8.95 8.84 -9.37
CA GLY A 128 -8.38 10.16 -9.10
C GLY A 128 -6.96 10.17 -8.53
N SER A 129 -6.28 9.02 -8.55
CA SER A 129 -4.87 8.88 -8.15
C SER A 129 -4.17 7.83 -9.00
N ARG A 130 -2.83 7.83 -8.98
CA ARG A 130 -2.02 6.85 -9.71
C ARG A 130 -1.76 5.59 -8.90
N MET A 131 -1.60 5.75 -7.61
CA MET A 131 -1.22 4.69 -6.69
C MET A 131 -2.11 4.70 -5.46
N SER A 132 -2.25 3.54 -4.85
CA SER A 132 -2.84 3.37 -3.53
C SER A 132 -1.93 2.49 -2.66
N CYS A 133 -2.19 2.47 -1.37
CA CYS A 133 -1.45 1.62 -0.46
C CYS A 133 -2.33 1.07 0.66
N VAL A 134 -1.81 0.06 1.36
CA VAL A 134 -2.35 -0.42 2.63
C VAL A 134 -1.22 -0.68 3.60
N GLY A 135 -1.36 -0.23 4.84
CA GLY A 135 -0.43 -0.53 5.94
C GLY A 135 -1.17 -1.07 7.16
N TYR A 136 -0.65 -2.13 7.78
CA TYR A 136 -1.32 -2.82 8.89
C TYR A 136 -0.73 -2.38 10.23
N LEU A 137 -1.57 -1.83 11.10
CA LEU A 137 -1.18 -1.24 12.39
C LEU A 137 -1.56 -2.11 13.59
N LYS A 138 -2.64 -2.89 13.47
CA LYS A 138 -3.15 -3.75 14.54
C LYS A 138 -3.95 -4.91 13.95
N LEU A 139 -3.89 -6.05 14.60
CA LEU A 139 -4.72 -7.23 14.31
C LEU A 139 -5.48 -7.65 15.57
N PRO A 140 -6.66 -8.28 15.41
CA PRO A 140 -7.37 -8.87 16.53
C PRO A 140 -6.52 -9.93 17.25
N LYS A 141 -6.55 -9.91 18.56
CA LYS A 141 -5.84 -10.92 19.35
C LYS A 141 -6.46 -12.30 19.11
N GLY A 142 -5.66 -13.26 18.68
CA GLY A 142 -6.11 -14.62 18.41
C GLY A 142 -6.54 -14.89 16.97
N ILE A 143 -6.41 -13.94 16.04
CA ILE A 143 -6.71 -14.17 14.63
C ILE A 143 -5.85 -15.30 14.02
N ASP A 144 -4.67 -15.55 14.58
CA ASP A 144 -3.81 -16.65 14.15
C ASP A 144 -4.49 -18.01 14.30
N LYS A 145 -5.31 -18.20 15.35
CA LYS A 145 -6.10 -19.43 15.54
C LYS A 145 -7.16 -19.61 14.45
N GLU A 146 -7.84 -18.53 14.07
CA GLU A 146 -8.79 -18.55 12.97
C GLU A 146 -8.11 -18.98 11.66
N TRP A 147 -6.91 -18.47 11.39
CA TRP A 147 -6.14 -18.86 10.21
C TRP A 147 -5.62 -20.29 10.26
N GLU A 148 -5.32 -20.83 11.43
CA GLU A 148 -4.95 -22.25 11.61
C GLU A 148 -6.14 -23.18 11.38
N GLU A 149 -7.33 -22.77 11.76
CA GLU A 149 -8.58 -23.54 11.60
C GLU A 149 -9.10 -23.52 10.15
N ASP A 150 -8.81 -22.46 9.39
CA ASP A 150 -9.26 -22.27 8.01
C ASP A 150 -8.61 -23.22 7.00
N TYR A 151 -7.63 -24.03 7.38
CA TYR A 151 -6.96 -24.97 6.45
C TYR A 151 -7.91 -25.99 5.80
N LYS A 152 -9.11 -26.16 6.33
CA LYS A 152 -10.17 -27.02 5.76
C LYS A 152 -11.00 -26.32 4.70
N ASP A 153 -10.87 -25.02 4.56
CA ASP A 153 -11.57 -24.25 3.52
C ASP A 153 -10.82 -24.39 2.19
N HIS A 154 -11.56 -24.47 1.11
CA HIS A 154 -10.99 -24.44 -0.25
C HIS A 154 -10.35 -23.09 -0.61
N HIS A 155 -10.73 -22.03 0.10
CA HIS A 155 -10.23 -20.68 -0.13
C HIS A 155 -10.04 -19.93 1.19
N PRO A 156 -9.05 -20.29 2.02
CA PRO A 156 -8.81 -19.67 3.32
C PRO A 156 -8.38 -18.21 3.11
N ALA A 157 -9.30 -17.27 3.35
CA ALA A 157 -9.13 -15.87 3.03
C ALA A 157 -9.47 -14.91 4.17
N ASN A 158 -9.85 -15.42 5.34
CA ASN A 158 -10.33 -14.61 6.45
C ASN A 158 -9.37 -13.47 6.80
N GLY A 159 -9.86 -12.23 6.69
CA GLY A 159 -9.08 -11.02 6.96
C GLY A 159 -7.98 -10.70 5.94
N HIS A 160 -7.82 -11.47 4.87
CA HIS A 160 -6.83 -11.22 3.83
C HIS A 160 -7.26 -10.08 2.90
N ILE A 161 -6.28 -9.45 2.26
CA ILE A 161 -6.51 -8.63 1.07
C ILE A 161 -6.20 -9.47 -0.17
N GLN A 162 -7.06 -9.40 -1.16
CA GLN A 162 -6.86 -10.05 -2.46
C GLN A 162 -6.76 -9.00 -3.55
N PHE A 163 -5.75 -9.13 -4.40
CA PHE A 163 -5.59 -8.39 -5.64
C PHE A 163 -5.94 -9.28 -6.82
N ALA A 164 -6.58 -8.71 -7.84
CA ALA A 164 -6.97 -9.45 -9.04
C ALA A 164 -6.61 -8.68 -10.31
N HIS A 165 -6.03 -9.38 -11.29
CA HIS A 165 -5.66 -8.78 -12.58
C HIS A 165 -5.63 -9.83 -13.69
N GLY A 166 -6.04 -9.42 -14.90
CA GLY A 166 -5.95 -10.26 -16.11
C GLY A 166 -7.00 -11.35 -16.19
N THR A 167 -6.81 -12.23 -17.16
CA THR A 167 -7.70 -13.36 -17.44
C THR A 167 -7.01 -14.67 -17.03
N PRO A 168 -7.71 -15.58 -16.35
CA PRO A 168 -7.16 -16.89 -16.00
C PRO A 168 -6.72 -17.67 -17.24
N SER A 169 -5.54 -18.26 -17.18
CA SER A 169 -5.04 -19.23 -18.16
C SER A 169 -4.17 -20.27 -17.45
N GLY A 170 -3.82 -21.35 -18.15
CA GLY A 170 -3.12 -22.48 -17.54
C GLY A 170 -1.79 -22.17 -16.85
N TYR A 171 -1.17 -21.04 -17.20
CA TYR A 171 0.12 -20.61 -16.65
C TYR A 171 0.13 -19.14 -16.21
N SER A 172 -1.05 -18.53 -15.98
CA SER A 172 -1.15 -17.15 -15.50
C SER A 172 -1.76 -17.10 -14.11
N GLN A 173 -1.13 -16.33 -13.24
CA GLN A 173 -1.66 -16.01 -11.93
C GLN A 173 -2.51 -14.73 -12.04
N THR A 174 -3.80 -14.84 -11.71
CA THR A 174 -4.75 -13.70 -11.75
C THR A 174 -5.14 -13.19 -10.39
N ASN A 175 -4.79 -13.92 -9.34
CA ASN A 175 -5.07 -13.56 -7.95
C ASN A 175 -3.77 -13.53 -7.16
N PHE A 176 -3.63 -12.49 -6.35
CA PHE A 176 -2.55 -12.37 -5.36
C PHE A 176 -3.15 -12.06 -4.01
N MET A 177 -3.06 -13.01 -3.10
CA MET A 177 -3.64 -12.90 -1.77
C MET A 177 -2.55 -12.63 -0.74
N VAL A 178 -2.81 -11.66 0.14
CA VAL A 178 -1.88 -11.27 1.20
C VAL A 178 -2.53 -11.45 2.56
N LYS A 179 -1.91 -12.29 3.37
CA LYS A 179 -2.21 -12.44 4.80
C LYS A 179 -1.67 -11.22 5.56
N PRO A 180 -2.51 -10.44 6.26
CA PRO A 180 -2.07 -9.24 6.94
C PRO A 180 -1.12 -9.57 8.12
N ARG A 181 -0.09 -8.74 8.28
CA ARG A 181 0.80 -8.76 9.45
C ARG A 181 1.05 -7.33 9.90
N VAL A 182 1.06 -7.09 11.20
CA VAL A 182 1.39 -5.77 11.74
C VAL A 182 2.78 -5.35 11.26
N GLY A 183 2.87 -4.15 10.72
CA GLY A 183 4.07 -3.60 10.14
C GLY A 183 4.24 -3.84 8.64
N ASP A 184 3.42 -4.65 7.99
CA ASP A 184 3.45 -4.79 6.53
C ASP A 184 2.82 -3.58 5.87
N PHE A 185 3.46 -3.12 4.79
CA PHE A 185 3.01 -2.01 3.95
C PHE A 185 3.14 -2.41 2.48
N TYR A 186 2.05 -2.26 1.73
CA TYR A 186 1.97 -2.56 0.31
C TYR A 186 1.53 -1.33 -0.46
N VAL A 187 2.20 -1.05 -1.58
CA VAL A 187 1.84 -0.03 -2.56
C VAL A 187 1.49 -0.71 -3.87
N PHE A 188 0.43 -0.26 -4.52
CA PHE A 188 -0.08 -0.86 -5.75
C PHE A 188 -0.73 0.20 -6.66
N PRO A 189 -0.85 -0.06 -7.98
CA PRO A 189 -1.59 0.82 -8.87
C PRO A 189 -3.02 1.04 -8.38
N ALA A 190 -3.51 2.26 -8.38
CA ALA A 190 -4.83 2.61 -7.87
C ALA A 190 -5.96 1.85 -8.60
N GLU A 191 -5.78 1.56 -9.88
CA GLU A 191 -6.74 0.83 -10.71
C GLU A 191 -6.66 -0.70 -10.55
N LEU A 192 -5.76 -1.23 -9.72
CA LEU A 192 -5.67 -2.65 -9.46
C LEU A 192 -6.85 -3.10 -8.60
N PHE A 193 -7.67 -4.00 -9.14
CA PHE A 193 -8.81 -4.56 -8.42
C PHE A 193 -8.36 -5.25 -7.14
N HIS A 194 -9.03 -4.92 -6.04
CA HIS A 194 -8.76 -5.56 -4.76
C HIS A 194 -9.99 -5.58 -3.85
N CYS A 195 -10.00 -6.53 -2.94
CA CYS A 195 -11.02 -6.65 -1.89
C CYS A 195 -10.37 -7.08 -0.57
N VAL A 196 -11.08 -6.87 0.53
CA VAL A 196 -10.66 -7.30 1.85
C VAL A 196 -11.73 -8.22 2.42
N TYR A 197 -11.36 -9.44 2.72
CA TYR A 197 -12.25 -10.43 3.26
C TYR A 197 -12.60 -10.15 4.73
N PRO A 198 -13.80 -10.53 5.17
CA PRO A 198 -14.16 -10.50 6.58
C PRO A 198 -13.34 -11.52 7.37
N PHE A 199 -13.32 -11.36 8.67
CA PHE A 199 -12.81 -12.32 9.64
C PHE A 199 -13.84 -12.50 10.77
N LYS A 200 -13.72 -13.56 11.55
CA LYS A 200 -14.68 -13.93 12.64
C LYS A 200 -14.16 -13.60 14.02
N THR A 201 -12.86 -13.50 14.17
CA THR A 201 -12.20 -13.21 15.46
C THR A 201 -12.63 -11.86 15.99
N LYS A 202 -13.12 -11.80 17.23
CA LYS A 202 -13.52 -10.54 17.88
C LYS A 202 -12.32 -9.62 18.07
N GLY A 203 -12.54 -8.33 17.81
CA GLY A 203 -11.56 -7.28 18.00
C GLY A 203 -11.26 -6.47 16.74
N GLU A 204 -10.40 -5.48 16.89
CA GLU A 204 -10.11 -4.52 15.83
C GLU A 204 -8.92 -4.96 14.97
N ARG A 205 -9.11 -5.03 13.66
CA ARG A 205 -8.06 -4.90 12.66
C ARG A 205 -7.98 -3.43 12.28
N ARG A 206 -6.82 -2.82 12.49
CA ARG A 206 -6.54 -1.45 12.08
C ARG A 206 -5.53 -1.44 10.96
N SER A 207 -5.89 -0.77 9.89
CA SER A 207 -5.02 -0.47 8.77
C SER A 207 -5.16 1.00 8.38
N PHE A 208 -4.34 1.45 7.46
CA PHE A 208 -4.52 2.72 6.78
C PHE A 208 -4.39 2.52 5.27
N SER A 209 -4.98 3.45 4.53
CA SER A 209 -4.82 3.56 3.09
C SER A 209 -4.50 5.01 2.72
N VAL A 210 -3.71 5.19 1.66
CA VAL A 210 -3.41 6.52 1.10
C VAL A 210 -3.44 6.41 -0.41
N ASN A 211 -4.18 7.30 -1.04
CA ASN A 211 -4.21 7.52 -2.48
C ASN A 211 -3.29 8.68 -2.84
N PHE A 212 -2.43 8.49 -3.83
CA PHE A 212 -1.46 9.50 -4.20
C PHE A 212 -1.06 9.44 -5.67
N SER A 213 -0.45 10.52 -6.14
CA SER A 213 0.16 10.65 -7.46
C SER A 213 1.59 11.15 -7.34
N PHE A 214 2.32 11.11 -8.44
CA PHE A 214 3.69 11.63 -8.52
C PHE A 214 3.66 13.02 -9.15
N VAL A 215 4.52 13.90 -8.64
CA VAL A 215 4.78 15.21 -9.20
C VAL A 215 6.27 15.34 -9.46
N GLU A 216 6.62 15.90 -10.61
CA GLU A 216 7.99 16.25 -10.94
C GLU A 216 8.40 17.49 -10.16
N VAL A 217 9.50 17.40 -9.43
CA VAL A 217 10.10 18.51 -8.71
C VAL A 217 11.42 18.83 -9.39
N PRO A 218 11.56 20.02 -10.04
CA PRO A 218 12.82 20.43 -10.62
C PRO A 218 13.91 20.44 -9.56
N LYS A 219 15.06 19.81 -9.83
CA LYS A 219 16.23 19.95 -8.97
C LYS A 219 16.73 21.39 -9.03
N GLU A 220 16.90 21.99 -7.87
CA GLU A 220 17.61 23.26 -7.80
C GLU A 220 19.00 23.08 -8.45
N LYS A 221 19.33 23.94 -9.41
CA LYS A 221 20.68 23.99 -9.95
C LYS A 221 21.60 24.33 -8.79
N THR A 222 22.40 23.37 -8.36
CA THR A 222 23.56 23.68 -7.52
C THR A 222 24.41 24.68 -8.33
N VAL A 223 24.35 25.92 -7.92
CA VAL A 223 25.29 26.92 -8.39
C VAL A 223 26.63 26.55 -7.75
N ASP A 224 27.47 25.87 -8.52
CA ASP A 224 28.85 25.66 -8.13
C ASP A 224 29.48 27.05 -7.84
N LYS A 225 29.82 27.24 -6.54
CA LYS A 225 30.56 28.41 -6.09
C LYS A 225 32.05 28.11 -6.16
#